data_b841c98fd152faef10f50008e9ce6d8a
#
_entry.id   b841c98fd152faef10f50008e9ce6d8a
#
_cell.length_a   1.000
_cell.length_b   1.000
_cell.length_c   1.000
_cell.angle_alpha   90.00
_cell.angle_beta   90.00
_cell.angle_gamma   90.00
#
_symmetry.space_group_name_H-M   'P 1'
#
loop_
_entity.id
_entity.type
_entity.pdbx_description
1 polymer ?
#
loop_
_entity_poly.entity_id
_entity_poly.type
_entity_poly.pdbx_seq_one_letter_code
_entity_poly.pdbx_strand_id
1 'polypeptide(L)'
;MKHRNIVIVLLLVVAVPVAALAAAPAGRQRTAIGKLTIVADSWAGPLQGPWTWAGDVTITAGGSTLTAGTVKIWLEKGGQRIQRMEASGGVRLTGTYTMAPAGSPPADWKVDASAQEATYDGGTQTAVMTGKVALQATNTSTGEVVTARAGKATYNGKAQQFRFEQSGEPVQVQWQEPPAKAAGQ
;
A
#
# COMPACT_ATOMS: atom_id res chain seq x y z
N MET A 1 -12.86 20.90 -20.27
CA MET A 1 -13.09 19.78 -19.35
C MET A 1 -11.79 19.55 -18.57
N LYS A 2 -11.78 19.83 -17.25
CA LYS A 2 -10.59 19.70 -16.41
C LYS A 2 -10.47 18.24 -15.95
N HIS A 3 -9.49 17.52 -16.48
CA HIS A 3 -9.14 16.19 -15.98
C HIS A 3 -8.54 16.34 -14.58
N ARG A 4 -9.33 16.04 -13.55
CA ARG A 4 -8.83 15.84 -12.17
C ARG A 4 -8.19 14.46 -12.13
N ASN A 5 -6.86 14.44 -12.22
CA ASN A 5 -6.06 13.24 -12.03
C ASN A 5 -6.28 12.71 -10.62
N ILE A 6 -7.00 11.62 -10.51
CA ILE A 6 -7.16 10.90 -9.26
C ILE A 6 -6.00 9.92 -9.16
N VAL A 7 -5.08 10.27 -8.30
CA VAL A 7 -3.85 9.51 -8.01
C VAL A 7 -4.21 8.44 -7.00
N ILE A 8 -4.25 7.18 -7.42
CA ILE A 8 -4.12 6.08 -6.47
C ILE A 8 -2.66 6.02 -6.10
N VAL A 9 -2.43 6.68 -5.06
CA VAL A 9 -1.13 6.72 -4.49
C VAL A 9 -1.10 5.63 -3.45
N LEU A 10 -0.28 4.57 -3.68
CA LEU A 10 0.50 4.05 -2.58
C LEU A 10 1.39 5.22 -2.11
N LEU A 11 0.84 6.39 -2.11
CA LEU A 11 1.41 7.64 -1.71
C LEU A 11 0.88 7.92 -0.33
N LEU A 12 1.65 7.46 0.58
CA LEU A 12 1.78 8.05 1.87
C LEU A 12 2.26 9.51 1.72
N VAL A 13 1.46 10.39 1.14
CA VAL A 13 1.72 11.83 1.14
C VAL A 13 0.60 12.57 1.85
N VAL A 14 0.94 13.29 2.65
CA VAL A 14 0.50 13.81 3.85
C VAL A 14 0.52 15.30 4.01
N ALA A 15 -0.50 15.89 4.56
CA ALA A 15 -0.53 17.08 5.37
C ALA A 15 -1.29 16.86 6.69
N VAL A 16 -0.70 17.23 7.80
CA VAL A 16 -1.04 16.86 9.17
C VAL A 16 -2.10 17.75 9.81
N PRO A 17 -2.91 17.20 10.75
CA PRO A 17 -2.74 17.66 12.13
C PRO A 17 -2.36 16.52 13.08
N VAL A 18 -1.63 16.86 14.10
CA VAL A 18 -1.23 16.00 15.21
C VAL A 18 -2.49 15.47 15.89
N ALA A 19 -2.74 14.17 15.75
CA ALA A 19 -3.78 13.48 16.49
C ALA A 19 -3.15 12.45 17.42
N ALA A 20 -3.72 12.38 18.59
CA ALA A 20 -3.33 11.62 19.77
C ALA A 20 -2.56 10.34 19.50
N LEU A 21 -1.37 10.24 20.12
CA LEU A 21 -0.60 8.99 20.22
C LEU A 21 -1.41 7.99 21.06
N ALA A 22 -2.15 7.10 20.41
CA ALA A 22 -2.58 5.90 21.07
C ALA A 22 -1.32 5.14 21.53
N ALA A 23 -1.27 4.72 22.79
CA ALA A 23 -0.12 4.02 23.34
C ALA A 23 0.19 2.77 22.50
N ALA A 24 1.46 2.60 22.12
CA ALA A 24 1.91 1.34 21.51
C ALA A 24 1.73 0.22 22.55
N PRO A 25 1.46 -1.03 22.13
CA PRO A 25 1.50 -2.17 23.02
C PRO A 25 2.79 -2.18 23.81
N ALA A 26 2.74 -2.60 25.06
CA ALA A 26 3.91 -2.60 25.95
C ALA A 26 5.08 -3.37 25.29
N GLY A 27 6.23 -2.73 25.18
CA GLY A 27 7.44 -3.26 24.55
C GLY A 27 7.66 -2.90 23.08
N ARG A 28 6.67 -2.37 22.36
CA ARG A 28 6.84 -1.97 20.95
C ARG A 28 7.16 -0.48 20.81
N GLN A 29 8.06 -0.17 19.89
CA GLN A 29 8.49 1.20 19.61
C GLN A 29 7.57 1.85 18.59
N ARG A 30 7.23 3.12 18.81
CA ARG A 30 6.42 3.91 17.90
C ARG A 30 7.21 5.11 17.40
N THR A 31 7.25 5.27 16.09
CA THR A 31 7.91 6.38 15.39
C THR A 31 6.92 7.04 14.45
N ALA A 32 6.97 8.37 14.34
CA ALA A 32 6.22 9.12 13.35
C ALA A 32 7.17 9.79 12.35
N ILE A 33 6.90 9.64 11.06
CA ILE A 33 7.62 10.30 9.96
C ILE A 33 6.57 10.99 9.09
N GLY A 34 6.45 12.28 9.19
CA GLY A 34 5.36 13.01 8.56
C GLY A 34 4.01 12.48 9.06
N LYS A 35 3.17 11.93 8.15
CA LYS A 35 1.86 11.30 8.45
C LYS A 35 1.94 9.78 8.60
N LEU A 36 3.15 9.21 8.50
CA LEU A 36 3.36 7.81 8.80
C LEU A 36 3.42 7.59 10.29
N THR A 37 2.71 6.62 10.78
CA THR A 37 2.96 6.02 12.08
C THR A 37 3.56 4.64 11.85
N ILE A 38 4.73 4.38 12.44
CA ILE A 38 5.43 3.10 12.37
C ILE A 38 5.47 2.52 13.78
N VAL A 39 5.05 1.27 13.91
CA VAL A 39 5.13 0.49 15.16
C VAL A 39 5.95 -0.77 14.85
N ALA A 40 6.96 -1.05 15.67
CA ALA A 40 7.85 -2.20 15.50
C ALA A 40 8.43 -2.61 16.85
N ASP A 41 9.03 -3.80 16.92
CA ASP A 41 9.72 -4.25 18.13
C ASP A 41 11.07 -3.55 18.31
N SER A 42 11.74 -3.22 17.21
CA SER A 42 13.01 -2.51 17.23
C SER A 42 13.18 -1.58 16.03
N TRP A 43 14.02 -0.57 16.18
CA TRP A 43 14.48 0.24 15.06
C TRP A 43 15.96 0.58 15.23
N ALA A 44 16.67 0.73 14.12
CA ALA A 44 18.06 1.14 14.07
C ALA A 44 18.32 1.95 12.80
N GLY A 45 19.25 2.87 12.86
CA GLY A 45 19.71 3.60 11.68
C GLY A 45 20.66 4.73 12.04
N PRO A 46 21.52 5.15 11.09
CA PRO A 46 22.36 6.32 11.26
C PRO A 46 21.51 7.59 11.22
N LEU A 47 22.09 8.73 11.71
CA LEU A 47 21.42 10.04 11.66
C LEU A 47 21.00 10.47 10.24
N GLN A 48 21.66 9.91 9.21
CA GLN A 48 21.34 10.12 7.80
C GLN A 48 21.06 8.78 7.14
N GLY A 49 19.86 8.21 7.35
CA GLY A 49 19.27 6.98 6.80
C GLY A 49 20.16 5.96 6.07
N PRO A 50 19.72 4.78 5.73
CA PRO A 50 18.37 4.28 5.91
C PRO A 50 18.05 3.92 7.37
N TRP A 51 16.81 4.12 7.74
CA TRP A 51 16.29 3.61 9.00
C TRP A 51 15.64 2.26 8.79
N THR A 52 15.93 1.33 9.70
CA THR A 52 15.42 -0.03 9.66
C THR A 52 14.54 -0.29 10.88
N TRP A 53 13.33 -0.77 10.65
CA TRP A 53 12.42 -1.28 11.67
C TRP A 53 12.30 -2.79 11.49
N ALA A 54 12.26 -3.53 12.58
CA ALA A 54 12.16 -4.98 12.57
C ALA A 54 11.25 -5.49 13.70
N GLY A 55 10.67 -6.66 13.48
CA GLY A 55 9.72 -7.32 14.36
C GLY A 55 8.31 -6.77 14.20
N ASP A 56 7.43 -7.52 13.51
CA ASP A 56 6.01 -7.20 13.30
C ASP A 56 5.73 -5.72 12.96
N VAL A 57 6.49 -5.19 12.00
CA VAL A 57 6.39 -3.79 11.61
C VAL A 57 5.01 -3.49 11.08
N THR A 58 4.38 -2.46 11.63
CA THR A 58 3.10 -1.92 11.14
C THR A 58 3.27 -0.45 10.78
N ILE A 59 2.99 -0.10 9.54
CA ILE A 59 2.98 1.29 9.05
C ILE A 59 1.56 1.68 8.73
N THR A 60 1.08 2.77 9.31
CA THR A 60 -0.26 3.30 9.02
C THR A 60 -0.17 4.71 8.44
N ALA A 61 -1.02 4.99 7.45
CA ALA A 61 -1.17 6.31 6.86
C ALA A 61 -2.45 6.43 6.05
N GLY A 62 -3.17 7.52 6.23
CA GLY A 62 -4.30 7.89 5.39
C GLY A 62 -5.38 6.80 5.24
N GLY A 63 -5.60 5.97 6.26
CA GLY A 63 -6.56 4.85 6.20
C GLY A 63 -5.98 3.55 5.59
N SER A 64 -4.68 3.54 5.26
CA SER A 64 -3.98 2.35 4.77
C SER A 64 -3.03 1.81 5.82
N THR A 65 -2.83 0.50 5.82
CA THR A 65 -1.92 -0.21 6.71
C THR A 65 -1.04 -1.15 5.90
N LEU A 66 0.27 -1.07 6.13
CA LEU A 66 1.26 -2.03 5.66
C LEU A 66 1.84 -2.77 6.85
N THR A 67 1.89 -4.09 6.78
CA THR A 67 2.58 -4.93 7.75
C THR A 67 3.71 -5.71 7.09
N ALA A 68 4.83 -5.92 7.80
CA ALA A 68 5.98 -6.68 7.32
C ALA A 68 6.85 -7.15 8.49
N GLY A 69 7.71 -8.13 8.28
CA GLY A 69 8.72 -8.52 9.27
C GLY A 69 9.80 -7.46 9.45
N THR A 70 10.22 -6.81 8.36
CA THR A 70 11.25 -5.76 8.36
C THR A 70 10.91 -4.69 7.33
N VAL A 71 11.18 -3.44 7.68
CA VAL A 71 11.04 -2.29 6.76
C VAL A 71 12.27 -1.41 6.86
N LYS A 72 12.82 -1.00 5.69
CA LYS A 72 13.87 0.00 5.55
C LYS A 72 13.32 1.22 4.82
N ILE A 73 13.61 2.42 5.31
CA ILE A 73 13.13 3.67 4.72
C ILE A 73 14.30 4.63 4.53
N TRP A 74 14.43 5.16 3.34
CA TRP A 74 15.28 6.29 2.97
C TRP A 74 14.40 7.52 2.80
N LEU A 75 14.81 8.62 3.42
CA LEU A 75 14.10 9.89 3.33
C LEU A 75 14.85 10.83 2.38
N GLU A 76 14.12 11.70 1.68
CA GLU A 76 14.69 12.81 0.96
C GLU A 76 15.39 13.79 1.93
N LYS A 77 16.28 14.65 1.41
CA LYS A 77 16.85 15.76 2.17
C LYS A 77 15.72 16.62 2.75
N GLY A 78 15.71 16.77 4.07
CA GLY A 78 14.62 17.45 4.81
C GLY A 78 13.67 16.50 5.54
N GLY A 79 13.79 15.18 5.35
CA GLY A 79 13.16 14.16 6.22
C GLY A 79 11.65 14.03 6.12
N GLN A 80 10.99 14.70 5.16
CA GLN A 80 9.51 14.73 5.10
C GLN A 80 8.91 13.77 4.08
N ARG A 81 9.70 13.30 3.11
CA ARG A 81 9.22 12.40 2.05
C ARG A 81 10.04 11.13 2.01
N ILE A 82 9.38 10.03 1.69
CA ILE A 82 10.06 8.77 1.43
C ILE A 82 10.69 8.85 0.04
N GLN A 83 12.01 8.72 -0.01
CA GLN A 83 12.76 8.53 -1.24
C GLN A 83 12.65 7.09 -1.72
N ARG A 84 12.81 6.13 -0.79
CA ARG A 84 12.74 4.69 -1.06
C ARG A 84 12.24 3.96 0.18
N MET A 85 11.52 2.88 -0.03
CA MET A 85 11.14 1.93 1.02
C MET A 85 11.34 0.50 0.52
N GLU A 86 11.81 -0.36 1.41
CA GLU A 86 11.90 -1.80 1.20
C GLU A 86 11.20 -2.48 2.38
N ALA A 87 10.35 -3.45 2.10
CA ALA A 87 9.66 -4.26 3.09
C ALA A 87 9.84 -5.73 2.77
N SER A 88 10.06 -6.56 3.77
CA SER A 88 10.27 -8.01 3.63
C SER A 88 9.75 -8.79 4.83
N GLY A 89 9.72 -10.13 4.70
CA GLY A 89 9.26 -11.00 5.78
C GLY A 89 7.73 -11.13 5.84
N GLY A 90 7.08 -11.24 4.69
CA GLY A 90 5.62 -11.34 4.57
C GLY A 90 4.96 -9.97 4.62
N VAL A 91 4.86 -9.34 3.46
CA VAL A 91 4.26 -8.01 3.32
C VAL A 91 2.76 -8.14 3.09
N ARG A 92 1.96 -7.37 3.83
CA ARG A 92 0.53 -7.20 3.57
C ARG A 92 0.17 -5.73 3.58
N LEU A 93 -0.59 -5.31 2.58
CA LEU A 93 -1.12 -3.96 2.43
C LEU A 93 -2.64 -4.01 2.43
N THR A 94 -3.27 -3.24 3.30
CA THR A 94 -4.72 -3.07 3.35
C THR A 94 -5.08 -1.60 3.34
N GLY A 95 -6.21 -1.25 2.74
CA GLY A 95 -6.68 0.14 2.73
C GLY A 95 -7.87 0.34 1.81
N THR A 96 -8.42 1.55 1.85
CA THR A 96 -9.47 1.98 0.91
C THR A 96 -8.88 3.04 -0.01
N TYR A 97 -9.07 2.84 -1.31
CA TYR A 97 -8.50 3.67 -2.37
C TYR A 97 -9.58 4.04 -3.37
N THR A 98 -9.62 5.31 -3.76
CA THR A 98 -10.49 5.74 -4.86
C THR A 98 -9.82 5.39 -6.18
N MET A 99 -10.40 4.49 -6.95
CA MET A 99 -9.90 4.01 -8.25
C MET A 99 -10.89 4.34 -9.36
N ALA A 100 -10.36 4.67 -10.54
CA ALA A 100 -11.14 4.86 -11.76
C ALA A 100 -10.63 3.87 -12.82
N PRO A 101 -11.16 2.64 -12.89
CA PRO A 101 -10.87 1.74 -14.01
C PRO A 101 -11.18 2.42 -15.34
N ALA A 102 -10.45 2.05 -16.40
CA ALA A 102 -10.63 2.66 -17.71
C ALA A 102 -12.10 2.60 -18.16
N GLY A 103 -12.71 3.77 -18.43
CA GLY A 103 -14.11 3.88 -18.87
C GLY A 103 -15.16 3.87 -17.76
N SER A 104 -14.75 3.77 -16.49
CA SER A 104 -15.65 3.77 -15.33
C SER A 104 -15.50 5.06 -14.50
N PRO A 105 -16.57 5.52 -13.80
CA PRO A 105 -16.43 6.60 -12.85
C PRO A 105 -15.55 6.18 -11.65
N PRO A 106 -14.91 7.16 -10.97
CA PRO A 106 -14.16 6.87 -9.74
C PRO A 106 -15.05 6.23 -8.69
N ALA A 107 -14.54 5.18 -8.06
CA ALA A 107 -15.21 4.49 -6.96
C ALA A 107 -14.20 4.12 -5.87
N ASP A 108 -14.68 3.93 -4.65
CA ASP A 108 -13.84 3.48 -3.55
C ASP A 108 -13.74 1.95 -3.55
N TRP A 109 -12.50 1.49 -3.45
CA TRP A 109 -12.14 0.08 -3.45
C TRP A 109 -11.40 -0.26 -2.17
N LYS A 110 -11.88 -1.26 -1.47
CA LYS A 110 -11.14 -1.88 -0.37
C LYS A 110 -10.12 -2.85 -0.96
N VAL A 111 -8.85 -2.60 -0.73
CA VAL A 111 -7.74 -3.40 -1.24
C VAL A 111 -7.10 -4.20 -0.11
N ASP A 112 -6.81 -5.47 -0.37
CA ASP A 112 -5.99 -6.36 0.43
C ASP A 112 -4.97 -7.01 -0.51
N ALA A 113 -3.69 -6.72 -0.30
CA ALA A 113 -2.62 -7.25 -1.12
C ALA A 113 -1.53 -7.86 -0.23
N SER A 114 -0.96 -8.97 -0.67
CA SER A 114 0.13 -9.64 0.03
C SER A 114 1.24 -10.07 -0.92
N ALA A 115 2.48 -10.15 -0.41
CA ALA A 115 3.67 -10.58 -1.12
C ALA A 115 4.75 -11.03 -0.13
N GLN A 116 5.86 -11.58 -0.61
CA GLN A 116 7.02 -11.83 0.23
C GLN A 116 7.80 -10.55 0.52
N GLU A 117 7.92 -9.70 -0.51
CA GLU A 117 8.66 -8.44 -0.47
C GLU A 117 7.90 -7.33 -1.19
N ALA A 118 8.17 -6.10 -0.79
CA ALA A 118 7.72 -4.91 -1.49
C ALA A 118 8.78 -3.82 -1.49
N THR A 119 8.86 -3.08 -2.59
CA THR A 119 9.71 -1.89 -2.70
C THR A 119 8.89 -0.71 -3.19
N TYR A 120 9.27 0.49 -2.78
CA TYR A 120 8.71 1.73 -3.26
C TYR A 120 9.82 2.72 -3.60
N ASP A 121 9.70 3.37 -4.75
CA ASP A 121 10.57 4.46 -5.20
C ASP A 121 9.75 5.74 -5.28
N GLY A 122 10.09 6.72 -4.46
CA GLY A 122 9.37 8.00 -4.35
C GLY A 122 9.59 8.92 -5.56
N GLY A 123 10.74 8.86 -6.21
CA GLY A 123 11.06 9.66 -7.38
C GLY A 123 10.22 9.28 -8.61
N THR A 124 10.09 7.98 -8.83
CA THR A 124 9.27 7.41 -9.91
C THR A 124 7.81 7.20 -9.50
N GLN A 125 7.50 7.21 -8.20
CA GLN A 125 6.22 6.83 -7.62
C GLN A 125 5.82 5.40 -8.01
N THR A 126 6.79 4.50 -7.99
CA THR A 126 6.59 3.10 -8.39
C THR A 126 6.67 2.20 -7.16
N ALA A 127 5.66 1.36 -7.00
CA ALA A 127 5.66 0.27 -6.03
C ALA A 127 5.77 -1.07 -6.74
N VAL A 128 6.59 -1.97 -6.22
CA VAL A 128 6.78 -3.33 -6.74
C VAL A 128 6.59 -4.31 -5.61
N MET A 129 5.75 -5.31 -5.81
CA MET A 129 5.56 -6.45 -4.92
C MET A 129 6.09 -7.70 -5.62
N THR A 130 6.82 -8.54 -4.90
CA THR A 130 7.43 -9.76 -5.43
C THR A 130 7.23 -10.95 -4.51
N GLY A 131 7.19 -12.14 -5.10
CA GLY A 131 7.06 -13.41 -4.39
C GLY A 131 5.63 -13.70 -3.93
N LYS A 132 4.92 -14.58 -4.65
CA LYS A 132 3.55 -15.03 -4.33
C LYS A 132 2.58 -13.86 -4.12
N VAL A 133 2.58 -12.93 -5.06
CA VAL A 133 1.69 -11.77 -4.98
C VAL A 133 0.25 -12.22 -5.09
N ALA A 134 -0.57 -11.84 -4.11
CA ALA A 134 -2.01 -11.97 -4.15
C ALA A 134 -2.64 -10.60 -3.88
N LEU A 135 -3.65 -10.23 -4.67
CA LEU A 135 -4.40 -8.99 -4.53
C LEU A 135 -5.88 -9.28 -4.60
N GLN A 136 -6.64 -8.71 -3.70
CA GLN A 136 -8.09 -8.63 -3.77
C GLN A 136 -8.50 -7.16 -3.64
N ALA A 137 -9.34 -6.70 -4.56
CA ALA A 137 -9.94 -5.39 -4.50
C ALA A 137 -11.47 -5.53 -4.58
N THR A 138 -12.18 -4.89 -3.66
CA THR A 138 -13.64 -4.92 -3.61
C THR A 138 -14.18 -3.51 -3.72
N ASN A 139 -15.01 -3.26 -4.73
CA ASN A 139 -15.73 -2.00 -4.89
C ASN A 139 -16.74 -1.86 -3.75
N THR A 140 -16.61 -0.80 -2.95
CA THR A 140 -17.43 -0.61 -1.75
C THR A 140 -18.88 -0.26 -2.07
N SER A 141 -19.15 0.25 -3.26
CA SER A 141 -20.48 0.69 -3.68
C SER A 141 -21.25 -0.42 -4.40
N THR A 142 -20.59 -1.21 -5.26
CA THR A 142 -21.23 -2.25 -6.07
C THR A 142 -21.06 -3.63 -5.50
N GLY A 143 -20.05 -3.89 -4.67
CA GLY A 143 -19.67 -5.21 -4.19
C GLY A 143 -18.89 -6.05 -5.22
N GLU A 144 -18.53 -5.45 -6.33
CA GLU A 144 -17.69 -6.07 -7.35
C GLU A 144 -16.33 -6.45 -6.79
N VAL A 145 -15.79 -7.61 -7.15
CA VAL A 145 -14.52 -8.12 -6.64
C VAL A 145 -13.57 -8.43 -7.79
N VAL A 146 -12.36 -7.91 -7.67
CA VAL A 146 -11.23 -8.25 -8.54
C VAL A 146 -10.19 -8.97 -7.70
N THR A 147 -9.75 -10.14 -8.18
CA THR A 147 -8.62 -10.85 -7.57
C THR A 147 -7.51 -11.03 -8.60
N ALA A 148 -6.26 -10.90 -8.16
CA ALA A 148 -5.10 -11.15 -8.99
C ALA A 148 -4.05 -11.97 -8.22
N ARG A 149 -3.39 -12.90 -8.92
CA ARG A 149 -2.22 -13.64 -8.45
C ARG A 149 -1.12 -13.57 -9.48
N ALA A 150 0.12 -13.36 -9.02
CA ALA A 150 1.28 -13.24 -9.90
C ALA A 150 2.57 -13.49 -9.11
N GLY A 151 3.67 -13.71 -9.80
CA GLY A 151 4.99 -13.70 -9.18
C GLY A 151 5.47 -12.29 -8.85
N LYS A 152 5.01 -11.28 -9.63
CA LYS A 152 5.35 -9.86 -9.43
C LYS A 152 4.17 -8.98 -9.83
N ALA A 153 3.95 -7.92 -9.06
CA ALA A 153 3.05 -6.83 -9.40
C ALA A 153 3.79 -5.49 -9.30
N THR A 154 3.58 -4.64 -10.28
CA THR A 154 4.12 -3.27 -10.32
C THR A 154 2.96 -2.29 -10.41
N TYR A 155 2.98 -1.28 -9.55
CA TYR A 155 2.09 -0.13 -9.63
C TYR A 155 2.88 1.13 -9.95
N ASN A 156 2.49 1.84 -11.01
CA ASN A 156 3.04 3.14 -11.37
C ASN A 156 2.05 4.23 -10.98
N GLY A 157 2.36 5.00 -9.95
CA GLY A 157 1.48 6.05 -9.42
C GLY A 157 1.28 7.22 -10.38
N LYS A 158 2.27 7.55 -11.22
CA LYS A 158 2.14 8.62 -12.22
C LYS A 158 1.21 8.23 -13.36
N ALA A 159 1.32 6.99 -13.84
CA ALA A 159 0.49 6.44 -14.90
C ALA A 159 -0.84 5.85 -14.39
N GLN A 160 -0.97 5.64 -13.08
CA GLN A 160 -2.10 4.95 -12.42
C GLN A 160 -2.36 3.56 -13.01
N GLN A 161 -1.29 2.82 -13.27
CA GLN A 161 -1.36 1.52 -13.93
C GLN A 161 -0.79 0.41 -13.05
N PHE A 162 -1.50 -0.72 -13.03
CA PHE A 162 -1.01 -1.98 -12.53
C PHE A 162 -0.49 -2.84 -13.68
N ARG A 163 0.61 -3.54 -13.40
CA ARG A 163 1.17 -4.57 -14.27
C ARG A 163 1.46 -5.80 -13.44
N PHE A 164 0.93 -6.94 -13.87
CA PHE A 164 1.20 -8.24 -13.28
C PHE A 164 2.11 -9.03 -14.20
N GLU A 165 3.15 -9.63 -13.64
CA GLU A 165 4.17 -10.35 -14.38
C GLU A 165 4.37 -11.74 -13.78
N GLN A 166 4.61 -12.72 -14.65
CA GLN A 166 5.03 -14.04 -14.22
C GLN A 166 6.45 -13.96 -13.66
N SER A 167 6.64 -14.48 -12.47
CA SER A 167 7.94 -14.68 -11.83
C SER A 167 7.84 -15.95 -10.99
N GLY A 168 7.98 -17.11 -11.68
CA GLY A 168 7.79 -18.42 -11.07
C GLY A 168 6.33 -18.92 -11.00
N GLU A 169 5.34 -18.03 -10.86
CA GLU A 169 3.91 -18.37 -10.84
C GLU A 169 3.16 -17.72 -12.01
N PRO A 170 2.16 -18.41 -12.60
CA PRO A 170 1.36 -17.84 -13.68
C PRO A 170 0.53 -16.64 -13.19
N VAL A 171 0.33 -15.67 -14.08
CA VAL A 171 -0.57 -14.55 -13.80
C VAL A 171 -2.02 -15.03 -13.93
N GLN A 172 -2.80 -14.82 -12.89
CA GLN A 172 -4.24 -15.09 -12.86
C GLN A 172 -4.96 -13.83 -12.44
N VAL A 173 -5.95 -13.38 -13.22
CA VAL A 173 -6.83 -12.27 -12.86
C VAL A 173 -8.26 -12.77 -13.02
N GLN A 174 -9.07 -12.60 -11.99
CA GLN A 174 -10.49 -12.97 -11.98
C GLN A 174 -11.31 -11.73 -11.60
N TRP A 175 -12.40 -11.57 -12.30
CA TRP A 175 -13.38 -10.52 -12.09
C TRP A 175 -14.71 -11.15 -11.73
N GLN A 176 -15.29 -10.76 -10.60
CA GLN A 176 -16.60 -11.25 -10.14
C GLN A 176 -17.57 -10.08 -10.11
N GLU A 177 -18.62 -10.19 -10.89
CA GLU A 177 -19.71 -9.24 -10.82
C GLU A 177 -20.42 -9.31 -9.47
N PRO A 178 -20.97 -8.20 -9.00
CA PRO A 178 -21.77 -8.21 -7.77
C PRO A 178 -22.95 -9.17 -7.92
N PRO A 179 -23.37 -9.84 -6.85
CA PRO A 179 -24.58 -10.65 -6.89
C PRO A 179 -25.74 -9.78 -7.36
N ALA A 180 -26.49 -10.27 -8.36
CA ALA A 180 -27.67 -9.57 -8.86
C ALA A 180 -28.54 -9.20 -7.64
N LYS A 181 -28.84 -7.89 -7.49
CA LYS A 181 -29.80 -7.46 -6.47
C LYS A 181 -31.07 -8.29 -6.69
N ALA A 182 -31.44 -9.11 -5.71
CA ALA A 182 -32.71 -9.80 -5.74
C ALA A 182 -33.79 -8.76 -6.07
N ALA A 183 -34.41 -8.91 -7.24
CA ALA A 183 -35.53 -8.06 -7.65
C ALA A 183 -36.54 -8.11 -6.51
N GLY A 184 -36.84 -6.96 -5.93
CA GLY A 184 -37.55 -6.81 -4.67
C GLY A 184 -38.84 -7.60 -4.62
N GLN A 185 -38.99 -8.26 -3.50
CA GLN A 185 -40.33 -8.65 -3.01
C GLN A 185 -40.98 -7.44 -2.36
#